data_f677f9dc5042b1ca5a565e98f516cb99
#
_entry.id   f677f9dc5042b1ca5a565e98f516cb99
#
_cell.length_a   1.000
_cell.length_b   1.000
_cell.length_c   1.000
_cell.angle_alpha   90.00
_cell.angle_beta   90.00
_cell.angle_gamma   90.00
#
_symmetry.space_group_name_H-M   'P 1'
#
loop_
_entity.id
_entity.type
_entity.pdbx_description
1 polymer ?
#
loop_
_entity_poly.entity_id
_entity_poly.type
_entity_poly.pdbx_seq_one_letter_code
_entity_poly.pdbx_strand_id
1 'polypeptide(L)'
;MVAAHRRASAAASIRRVVRIGTGRPDLMDLAPTTSQKEFRAECRSWLERELPWDYGVGFPPMFDDLGEEVAFLRDWQEKLAGAGMVGVSWPPEYGGRGLEPLHHFIVQEELARARAPELVGRIGVNLVGPTLLAHGTEDQKARWLPDILPAHRLFCQLFSEPNAGSDLASVATRATRVDGGWALTGQKVWTSYAQFADWGLCLARTEPRLPKREGISVFMVDMSSPGIEVRPLRQITDDFEFNEVFFHKVFVADDQLVGEENAGWSVSQSTLAHERGTNPRQLVIHSQLLEELVRLAERSGIGSDPRTASRLAQAFVELRIFQLQNWRALSRLQSGSAPGGETTTAKLYWSEMSQRFHATAMRVLADVAPLWKGATGNPGDGRWQRSWLYYRAASIFAGTSEIQRTIIGERTLGLPRERRG
;
A
#
# COMPACT_ATOMS: atom_id res chain seq x y z
N MET A 1 36.49 33.75 9.80
CA MET A 1 36.15 33.03 11.04
C MET A 1 34.64 33.07 11.40
N VAL A 2 33.96 34.20 11.36
CA VAL A 2 32.53 34.33 11.69
C VAL A 2 31.56 33.53 10.76
N ALA A 3 31.89 33.40 9.46
CA ALA A 3 31.11 32.65 8.49
C ALA A 3 31.18 31.13 8.68
N ALA A 4 32.31 30.60 9.12
CA ALA A 4 32.51 29.18 9.40
C ALA A 4 31.76 28.74 10.67
N HIS A 5 31.68 29.62 11.67
CA HIS A 5 30.94 29.36 12.92
C HIS A 5 29.43 29.34 12.70
N ARG A 6 28.90 30.20 11.84
CA ARG A 6 27.47 30.20 11.48
C ARG A 6 27.07 28.97 10.65
N ARG A 7 27.94 28.45 9.78
CA ARG A 7 27.69 27.22 9.00
C ARG A 7 27.65 25.97 9.87
N ALA A 8 28.54 25.84 10.83
CA ALA A 8 28.56 24.75 11.79
C ALA A 8 27.32 24.75 12.71
N SER A 9 26.85 25.95 13.10
CA SER A 9 25.65 26.13 13.94
C SER A 9 24.36 25.73 13.21
N ALA A 10 24.20 26.04 11.92
CA ALA A 10 23.01 25.68 11.14
C ALA A 10 22.92 24.18 10.87
N ALA A 11 24.04 23.51 10.49
CA ALA A 11 24.07 22.08 10.31
C ALA A 11 23.83 21.30 11.63
N ALA A 12 24.39 21.78 12.74
CA ALA A 12 24.13 21.24 14.07
C ALA A 12 22.65 21.44 14.50
N SER A 13 22.02 22.54 14.08
CA SER A 13 20.60 22.81 14.34
C SER A 13 19.68 21.85 13.60
N ILE A 14 19.94 21.55 12.32
CA ILE A 14 19.14 20.59 11.52
C ILE A 14 19.26 19.18 12.11
N ARG A 15 20.48 18.72 12.47
CA ARG A 15 20.67 17.42 13.13
C ARG A 15 20.00 17.34 14.51
N ARG A 16 19.94 18.45 15.23
CA ARG A 16 19.25 18.53 16.53
C ARG A 16 17.73 18.45 16.37
N VAL A 17 17.15 19.09 15.37
CA VAL A 17 15.72 19.05 15.06
C VAL A 17 15.29 17.63 14.66
N VAL A 18 16.08 16.92 13.85
CA VAL A 18 15.79 15.53 13.44
C VAL A 18 15.93 14.54 14.61
N ARG A 19 16.81 14.82 15.59
CA ARG A 19 16.98 13.98 16.81
C ARG A 19 15.99 14.28 17.94
N ILE A 20 15.31 15.41 17.95
CA ILE A 20 14.30 15.74 18.99
C ILE A 20 12.99 15.04 18.63
N GLY A 21 12.86 13.78 18.95
CA GLY A 21 11.62 13.08 18.61
C GLY A 21 11.34 11.78 19.35
N THR A 22 12.04 11.50 20.44
CA THR A 22 11.68 10.39 21.36
C THR A 22 10.92 10.85 22.61
N GLY A 23 10.52 12.11 22.68
CA GLY A 23 9.69 12.63 23.76
C GLY A 23 8.25 12.11 23.64
N ARG A 24 7.79 11.39 24.66
CA ARG A 24 6.42 10.88 24.83
C ARG A 24 5.44 12.06 24.94
N PRO A 25 4.33 12.08 24.21
CA PRO A 25 3.18 12.89 24.62
C PRO A 25 2.50 12.19 25.80
N ASP A 26 2.48 12.82 26.95
CA ASP A 26 1.90 12.30 28.21
C ASP A 26 0.36 12.13 28.20
N LEU A 27 -0.29 12.28 27.04
CA LEU A 27 -1.75 12.25 26.89
C LEU A 27 -2.32 11.07 26.10
N MET A 28 -1.48 10.21 25.52
CA MET A 28 -1.88 8.93 24.92
C MET A 28 -0.96 7.84 25.47
N ASP A 29 -1.49 6.89 26.20
CA ASP A 29 -0.71 5.71 26.62
C ASP A 29 -0.55 4.80 25.39
N LEU A 30 0.48 5.09 24.59
CA LEU A 30 0.96 4.28 23.50
C LEU A 30 2.16 3.43 23.93
N ALA A 31 2.40 3.29 25.24
CA ALA A 31 3.46 2.45 25.72
C ALA A 31 3.18 1.00 25.34
N PRO A 32 4.07 0.35 24.58
CA PRO A 32 3.86 -1.04 24.19
C PRO A 32 3.85 -1.93 25.44
N THR A 33 2.91 -2.88 25.48
CA THR A 33 2.84 -3.91 26.51
C THR A 33 4.11 -4.77 26.52
N THR A 34 4.32 -5.56 27.54
CA THR A 34 5.46 -6.50 27.60
C THR A 34 5.43 -7.47 26.42
N SER A 35 4.27 -8.07 26.12
CA SER A 35 4.08 -8.96 24.97
C SER A 35 4.41 -8.30 23.63
N GLN A 36 4.00 -7.05 23.44
CA GLN A 36 4.30 -6.29 22.21
C GLN A 36 5.80 -5.96 22.07
N LYS A 37 6.51 -5.72 23.21
CA LYS A 37 7.96 -5.53 23.20
C LYS A 37 8.71 -6.82 22.86
N GLU A 38 8.27 -7.94 23.44
CA GLU A 38 8.82 -9.27 23.15
C GLU A 38 8.61 -9.65 21.70
N PHE A 39 7.40 -9.49 21.17
CA PHE A 39 7.09 -9.74 19.76
C PHE A 39 7.92 -8.85 18.83
N ARG A 40 8.12 -7.56 19.15
CA ARG A 40 9.00 -6.67 18.38
C ARG A 40 10.44 -7.15 18.39
N ALA A 41 10.94 -7.64 19.52
CA ALA A 41 12.29 -8.19 19.63
C ALA A 41 12.41 -9.49 18.82
N GLU A 42 11.41 -10.37 18.83
CA GLU A 42 11.32 -11.56 17.99
C GLU A 42 11.45 -11.19 16.51
N CYS A 43 10.62 -10.27 16.01
CA CYS A 43 10.66 -9.81 14.63
C CYS A 43 12.05 -9.26 14.25
N ARG A 44 12.61 -8.40 15.11
CA ARG A 44 13.91 -7.79 14.85
C ARG A 44 15.04 -8.80 14.78
N SER A 45 15.11 -9.71 15.76
CA SER A 45 16.13 -10.76 15.80
C SER A 45 16.03 -11.71 14.61
N TRP A 46 14.82 -11.99 14.14
CA TRP A 46 14.63 -12.79 12.94
C TRP A 46 15.13 -12.04 11.69
N LEU A 47 14.76 -10.77 11.53
CA LEU A 47 15.22 -9.93 10.42
C LEU A 47 16.74 -9.77 10.39
N GLU A 48 17.40 -9.62 11.53
CA GLU A 48 18.86 -9.54 11.63
C GLU A 48 19.56 -10.81 11.11
N ARG A 49 18.92 -11.98 11.19
CA ARG A 49 19.48 -13.25 10.68
C ARG A 49 19.15 -13.55 9.23
N GLU A 50 17.93 -13.20 8.80
CA GLU A 50 17.35 -13.69 7.54
C GLU A 50 17.28 -12.63 6.44
N LEU A 51 17.54 -11.34 6.78
CA LEU A 51 17.51 -10.27 5.80
C LEU A 51 18.52 -10.53 4.69
N PRO A 52 18.15 -10.47 3.39
CA PRO A 52 19.11 -10.61 2.30
C PRO A 52 20.23 -9.58 2.41
N TRP A 53 21.46 -9.99 2.11
CA TRP A 53 22.69 -9.23 2.37
C TRP A 53 22.77 -7.85 1.71
N ASP A 54 22.05 -7.64 0.60
CA ASP A 54 21.97 -6.39 -0.18
C ASP A 54 20.83 -5.47 0.29
N TYR A 55 20.05 -5.93 1.27
CA TYR A 55 19.02 -5.14 1.94
C TYR A 55 19.53 -4.57 3.28
N GLY A 56 18.81 -3.64 3.85
CA GLY A 56 19.14 -3.04 5.15
C GLY A 56 19.92 -1.75 5.09
N VAL A 57 20.68 -1.49 4.03
CA VAL A 57 21.51 -0.29 3.86
C VAL A 57 21.14 0.46 2.58
N GLY A 58 20.90 1.76 2.70
CA GLY A 58 20.58 2.59 1.54
C GLY A 58 19.19 2.32 0.96
N PHE A 59 19.07 2.41 -0.35
CA PHE A 59 17.86 2.04 -1.08
C PHE A 59 17.87 0.54 -1.35
N PRO A 60 16.66 -0.11 -1.41
CA PRO A 60 16.57 -1.50 -1.84
C PRO A 60 17.15 -1.70 -3.24
N PRO A 61 17.68 -2.87 -3.58
CA PRO A 61 18.10 -3.18 -4.94
C PRO A 61 16.96 -3.01 -5.94
N MET A 62 17.28 -2.68 -7.17
CA MET A 62 16.32 -2.60 -8.28
C MET A 62 16.64 -3.74 -9.25
N PHE A 63 15.65 -4.57 -9.52
CA PHE A 63 15.76 -5.62 -10.51
C PHE A 63 15.63 -5.05 -11.92
N ASP A 64 16.30 -5.67 -12.88
CA ASP A 64 16.16 -5.33 -14.29
C ASP A 64 15.04 -6.12 -14.95
N ASP A 65 14.72 -7.30 -14.42
CA ASP A 65 13.61 -8.16 -14.86
C ASP A 65 12.55 -8.29 -13.76
N LEU A 66 11.29 -8.02 -14.10
CA LEU A 66 10.18 -8.07 -13.16
C LEU A 66 9.86 -9.52 -12.73
N GLY A 67 10.11 -10.52 -13.59
CA GLY A 67 9.90 -11.93 -13.24
C GLY A 67 10.91 -12.41 -12.20
N GLU A 68 12.18 -12.00 -12.31
CA GLU A 68 13.21 -12.28 -11.30
C GLU A 68 12.87 -11.60 -9.98
N GLU A 69 12.39 -10.34 -10.02
CA GLU A 69 11.92 -9.65 -8.81
C GLU A 69 10.78 -10.41 -8.14
N VAL A 70 9.76 -10.82 -8.90
CA VAL A 70 8.61 -11.55 -8.38
C VAL A 70 9.02 -12.89 -7.78
N ALA A 71 9.92 -13.64 -8.43
CA ALA A 71 10.44 -14.91 -7.91
C ALA A 71 11.17 -14.71 -6.58
N PHE A 72 12.08 -13.74 -6.52
CA PHE A 72 12.80 -13.39 -5.29
C PHE A 72 11.83 -12.98 -4.16
N LEU A 73 10.82 -12.16 -4.46
CA LEU A 73 9.86 -11.69 -3.47
C LEU A 73 8.90 -12.81 -3.02
N ARG A 74 8.63 -13.84 -3.85
CA ARG A 74 7.90 -15.04 -3.42
C ARG A 74 8.69 -15.80 -2.36
N ASP A 75 9.97 -16.12 -2.63
CA ASP A 75 10.83 -16.84 -1.69
C ASP A 75 10.96 -16.05 -0.36
N TRP A 76 11.07 -14.74 -0.45
CA TRP A 76 11.11 -13.89 0.74
C TRP A 76 9.80 -13.95 1.53
N GLN A 77 8.64 -13.85 0.86
CA GLN A 77 7.34 -13.91 1.53
C GLN A 77 7.08 -15.28 2.14
N GLU A 78 7.49 -16.38 1.51
CA GLU A 78 7.39 -17.72 2.06
C GLU A 78 8.18 -17.86 3.37
N LYS A 79 9.42 -17.34 3.41
CA LYS A 79 10.23 -17.30 4.65
C LYS A 79 9.55 -16.48 5.75
N LEU A 80 9.00 -15.30 5.41
CA LEU A 80 8.26 -14.49 6.37
C LEU A 80 7.01 -15.18 6.90
N ALA A 81 6.27 -15.89 6.03
CA ALA A 81 5.10 -16.67 6.42
C ALA A 81 5.48 -17.83 7.33
N GLY A 82 6.57 -18.56 7.01
CA GLY A 82 7.13 -19.61 7.86
C GLY A 82 7.56 -19.11 9.26
N ALA A 83 7.96 -17.84 9.36
CA ALA A 83 8.25 -17.18 10.63
C ALA A 83 6.99 -16.60 11.33
N GLY A 84 5.80 -16.78 10.75
CA GLY A 84 4.54 -16.24 11.30
C GLY A 84 4.47 -14.71 11.27
N MET A 85 5.14 -14.06 10.32
CA MET A 85 5.17 -12.59 10.18
C MET A 85 4.24 -12.07 9.08
N VAL A 86 3.58 -12.96 8.33
CA VAL A 86 2.56 -12.59 7.35
C VAL A 86 1.19 -12.97 7.91
N GLY A 87 0.20 -12.08 7.79
CA GLY A 87 -1.16 -12.36 8.26
C GLY A 87 -1.27 -12.63 9.76
N VAL A 88 -0.44 -11.98 10.60
CA VAL A 88 -0.34 -12.24 12.05
C VAL A 88 -1.68 -12.17 12.80
N SER A 89 -2.64 -11.40 12.32
CA SER A 89 -3.99 -11.28 12.89
C SER A 89 -5.02 -12.24 12.27
N TRP A 90 -4.64 -13.01 11.26
CA TRP A 90 -5.54 -14.01 10.69
C TRP A 90 -5.76 -15.17 11.67
N PRO A 91 -6.90 -15.87 11.56
CA PRO A 91 -7.16 -17.07 12.36
C PRO A 91 -6.07 -18.13 12.17
N PRO A 92 -5.68 -18.85 13.26
CA PRO A 92 -4.64 -19.89 13.17
C PRO A 92 -4.94 -21.01 12.17
N GLU A 93 -6.20 -21.38 12.00
CA GLU A 93 -6.66 -22.38 11.04
C GLU A 93 -6.37 -22.02 9.58
N TYR A 94 -6.10 -20.74 9.29
CA TYR A 94 -5.71 -20.23 7.97
C TYR A 94 -4.27 -19.72 7.92
N GLY A 95 -3.42 -20.19 8.84
CA GLY A 95 -1.98 -19.89 8.85
C GLY A 95 -1.58 -18.60 9.55
N GLY A 96 -2.52 -17.85 10.13
CA GLY A 96 -2.24 -16.69 10.98
C GLY A 96 -1.81 -17.09 12.40
N ARG A 97 -1.59 -16.09 13.25
CA ARG A 97 -1.27 -16.30 14.69
C ARG A 97 -2.42 -15.88 15.60
N GLY A 98 -3.53 -15.37 15.07
CA GLY A 98 -4.67 -14.86 15.86
C GLY A 98 -4.32 -13.69 16.77
N LEU A 99 -3.25 -12.96 16.47
CA LEU A 99 -2.78 -11.85 17.30
C LEU A 99 -3.61 -10.58 17.05
N GLU A 100 -3.59 -9.67 18.01
CA GLU A 100 -4.25 -8.38 17.89
C GLU A 100 -3.72 -7.57 16.68
N PRO A 101 -4.54 -6.70 16.07
CA PRO A 101 -4.15 -5.89 14.92
C PRO A 101 -2.86 -5.08 15.13
N LEU A 102 -2.54 -4.70 16.36
CA LEU A 102 -1.32 -3.96 16.68
C LEU A 102 -0.04 -4.75 16.36
N HIS A 103 -0.07 -6.08 16.44
CA HIS A 103 1.07 -6.92 16.06
C HIS A 103 1.37 -6.84 14.56
N HIS A 104 0.34 -6.69 13.72
CA HIS A 104 0.54 -6.40 12.31
C HIS A 104 1.31 -5.08 12.08
N PHE A 105 0.99 -4.03 12.85
CA PHE A 105 1.73 -2.77 12.78
C PHE A 105 3.19 -2.91 13.20
N ILE A 106 3.46 -3.70 14.24
CA ILE A 106 4.83 -3.98 14.69
C ILE A 106 5.63 -4.62 13.57
N VAL A 107 5.09 -5.65 12.90
CA VAL A 107 5.75 -6.28 11.75
C VAL A 107 6.03 -5.26 10.64
N GLN A 108 5.03 -4.46 10.25
CA GLN A 108 5.20 -3.44 9.21
C GLN A 108 6.28 -2.41 9.55
N GLU A 109 6.35 -1.98 10.82
CA GLU A 109 7.41 -1.07 11.29
C GLU A 109 8.79 -1.73 11.25
N GLU A 110 8.94 -2.96 11.74
CA GLU A 110 10.24 -3.62 11.79
C GLU A 110 10.74 -4.00 10.39
N LEU A 111 9.86 -4.45 9.48
CA LEU A 111 10.21 -4.65 8.06
C LEU A 111 10.70 -3.34 7.41
N ALA A 112 10.01 -2.24 7.65
CA ALA A 112 10.42 -0.95 7.12
C ALA A 112 11.73 -0.44 7.74
N ARG A 113 11.94 -0.61 9.05
CA ARG A 113 13.19 -0.25 9.74
C ARG A 113 14.38 -1.03 9.18
N ALA A 114 14.19 -2.33 8.96
CA ALA A 114 15.18 -3.19 8.36
C ALA A 114 15.36 -2.95 6.85
N ARG A 115 14.55 -2.08 6.22
CA ARG A 115 14.52 -1.91 4.75
C ARG A 115 14.33 -3.25 4.02
N ALA A 116 13.54 -4.13 4.61
CA ALA A 116 13.28 -5.45 4.08
C ALA A 116 12.46 -5.40 2.78
N PRO A 117 12.58 -6.42 1.91
CA PRO A 117 11.77 -6.54 0.70
C PRO A 117 10.27 -6.44 1.01
N GLU A 118 9.49 -5.99 0.03
CA GLU A 118 8.03 -5.95 0.14
C GLU A 118 7.40 -7.32 -0.09
N LEU A 119 6.16 -7.49 0.37
CA LEU A 119 5.37 -8.68 0.05
C LEU A 119 4.89 -8.61 -1.39
N VAL A 120 5.21 -9.61 -2.21
CA VAL A 120 4.68 -9.75 -3.57
C VAL A 120 3.18 -10.03 -3.53
N GLY A 121 2.73 -10.87 -2.60
CA GLY A 121 1.33 -11.28 -2.41
C GLY A 121 0.48 -10.27 -1.63
N ARG A 122 0.87 -8.99 -1.57
CA ARG A 122 0.15 -7.96 -0.77
C ARG A 122 -1.34 -7.85 -1.09
N ILE A 123 -1.75 -8.09 -2.34
CA ILE A 123 -3.17 -8.08 -2.74
C ILE A 123 -3.90 -9.25 -2.10
N GLY A 124 -3.31 -10.46 -2.12
CA GLY A 124 -3.83 -11.62 -1.43
C GLY A 124 -3.97 -11.37 0.07
N VAL A 125 -2.89 -10.95 0.72
CA VAL A 125 -2.82 -10.77 2.18
C VAL A 125 -3.74 -9.65 2.68
N ASN A 126 -3.80 -8.51 1.99
CA ASN A 126 -4.48 -7.31 2.49
C ASN A 126 -5.90 -7.13 1.96
N LEU A 127 -6.27 -7.77 0.84
CA LEU A 127 -7.57 -7.56 0.20
C LEU A 127 -8.33 -8.88 0.03
N VAL A 128 -7.78 -9.84 -0.73
CA VAL A 128 -8.50 -11.07 -1.08
C VAL A 128 -8.78 -11.94 0.15
N GLY A 129 -7.76 -12.18 0.98
CA GLY A 129 -7.90 -13.00 2.17
C GLY A 129 -8.89 -12.43 3.19
N PRO A 130 -8.78 -11.15 3.60
CA PRO A 130 -9.79 -10.54 4.46
C PRO A 130 -11.21 -10.56 3.86
N THR A 131 -11.34 -10.43 2.52
CA THR A 131 -12.63 -10.55 1.84
C THR A 131 -13.18 -11.97 1.94
N LEU A 132 -12.36 -12.99 1.70
CA LEU A 132 -12.76 -14.40 1.84
C LEU A 132 -13.08 -14.75 3.29
N LEU A 133 -12.30 -14.27 4.26
CA LEU A 133 -12.58 -14.47 5.69
C LEU A 133 -13.95 -13.92 6.09
N ALA A 134 -14.34 -12.76 5.52
CA ALA A 134 -15.60 -12.08 5.85
C ALA A 134 -16.81 -12.58 5.06
N HIS A 135 -16.63 -13.00 3.80
CA HIS A 135 -17.73 -13.24 2.86
C HIS A 135 -17.65 -14.59 2.13
N GLY A 136 -16.54 -15.31 2.21
CA GLY A 136 -16.37 -16.61 1.56
C GLY A 136 -17.06 -17.75 2.33
N THR A 137 -17.47 -18.79 1.60
CA THR A 137 -17.89 -20.07 2.18
C THR A 137 -16.70 -20.80 2.80
N GLU A 138 -16.94 -21.82 3.64
CA GLU A 138 -15.85 -22.60 4.22
C GLU A 138 -15.02 -23.34 3.15
N ASP A 139 -15.69 -23.83 2.08
CA ASP A 139 -14.99 -24.46 0.95
C ASP A 139 -14.08 -23.46 0.20
N GLN A 140 -14.56 -22.22 0.02
CA GLN A 140 -13.76 -21.13 -0.58
C GLN A 140 -12.56 -20.75 0.29
N LYS A 141 -12.76 -20.63 1.60
CA LYS A 141 -11.69 -20.39 2.56
C LYS A 141 -10.64 -21.49 2.54
N ALA A 142 -11.08 -22.74 2.60
CA ALA A 142 -10.19 -23.92 2.54
C ALA A 142 -9.41 -24.00 1.23
N ARG A 143 -10.02 -23.58 0.11
CA ARG A 143 -9.40 -23.62 -1.22
C ARG A 143 -8.33 -22.57 -1.45
N TRP A 144 -8.50 -21.35 -0.95
CA TRP A 144 -7.64 -20.20 -1.33
C TRP A 144 -6.79 -19.65 -0.19
N LEU A 145 -7.28 -19.61 1.06
CA LEU A 145 -6.56 -18.95 2.16
C LEU A 145 -5.18 -19.56 2.47
N PRO A 146 -4.99 -20.89 2.42
CA PRO A 146 -3.69 -21.50 2.74
C PRO A 146 -2.54 -21.03 1.85
N ASP A 147 -2.83 -20.68 0.59
CA ASP A 147 -1.82 -20.30 -0.40
C ASP A 147 -1.48 -18.81 -0.39
N ILE A 148 -2.28 -17.98 0.32
CA ILE A 148 -2.13 -16.51 0.30
C ILE A 148 -0.92 -16.06 1.12
N LEU A 149 -0.80 -16.53 2.37
CA LEU A 149 0.24 -16.03 3.26
C LEU A 149 1.64 -16.37 2.78
N PRO A 150 1.93 -17.62 2.33
CA PRO A 150 3.23 -17.98 1.80
C PRO A 150 3.47 -17.54 0.34
N ALA A 151 2.48 -16.92 -0.31
CA ALA A 151 2.51 -16.57 -1.73
C ALA A 151 2.70 -17.79 -2.67
N HIS A 152 2.22 -18.98 -2.30
CA HIS A 152 2.20 -20.13 -3.18
C HIS A 152 1.33 -19.85 -4.42
N ARG A 153 0.28 -19.03 -4.26
CA ARG A 153 -0.51 -18.42 -5.33
C ARG A 153 -0.56 -16.91 -5.16
N LEU A 154 -0.42 -16.20 -6.27
CA LEU A 154 -0.56 -14.77 -6.31
C LEU A 154 -1.98 -14.38 -6.73
N PHE A 155 -2.45 -13.28 -6.16
CA PHE A 155 -3.79 -12.77 -6.38
C PHE A 155 -3.74 -11.34 -6.92
N CYS A 156 -4.63 -11.00 -7.84
CA CYS A 156 -4.83 -9.64 -8.32
C CYS A 156 -6.25 -9.14 -8.04
N GLN A 157 -6.42 -7.81 -8.10
CA GLN A 157 -7.71 -7.15 -7.91
C GLN A 157 -8.23 -6.62 -9.25
N LEU A 158 -9.34 -7.19 -9.73
CA LEU A 158 -9.97 -6.90 -11.02
C LEU A 158 -11.22 -6.02 -10.81
N PHE A 159 -11.02 -4.80 -10.30
CA PHE A 159 -12.11 -3.89 -9.97
C PHE A 159 -12.26 -2.79 -11.02
N SER A 160 -11.26 -1.93 -11.16
CA SER A 160 -11.31 -0.75 -12.03
C SER A 160 -11.46 -1.09 -13.51
N GLU A 161 -12.17 -0.23 -14.23
CA GLU A 161 -12.34 -0.30 -15.69
C GLU A 161 -11.97 1.06 -16.30
N PRO A 162 -11.73 1.17 -17.60
CA PRO A 162 -11.38 2.43 -18.25
C PRO A 162 -12.33 3.58 -17.90
N ASN A 163 -13.63 3.29 -17.74
CA ASN A 163 -14.67 4.27 -17.43
C ASN A 163 -15.23 4.16 -16.00
N ALA A 164 -14.69 3.28 -15.15
CA ALA A 164 -15.17 3.04 -13.79
C ALA A 164 -13.99 2.90 -12.80
N GLY A 165 -13.41 4.03 -12.41
CA GLY A 165 -12.41 4.14 -11.34
C GLY A 165 -13.06 4.70 -10.08
N SER A 166 -13.14 6.03 -9.94
CA SER A 166 -13.79 6.69 -8.80
C SER A 166 -15.29 6.37 -8.70
N ASP A 167 -16.00 6.25 -9.85
CA ASP A 167 -17.38 5.74 -9.90
C ASP A 167 -17.38 4.23 -10.14
N LEU A 168 -16.82 3.48 -9.18
CA LEU A 168 -16.70 2.02 -9.25
C LEU A 168 -18.06 1.32 -9.42
N ALA A 169 -19.14 1.92 -8.94
CA ALA A 169 -20.48 1.38 -9.14
C ALA A 169 -20.91 1.31 -10.63
N SER A 170 -20.19 2.00 -11.51
CA SER A 170 -20.45 2.02 -12.96
C SER A 170 -19.71 0.93 -13.73
N VAL A 171 -19.16 -0.10 -13.06
CA VAL A 171 -18.52 -1.24 -13.74
C VAL A 171 -19.46 -1.86 -14.79
N ALA A 172 -18.92 -2.12 -15.96
CA ALA A 172 -19.63 -2.61 -17.13
C ALA A 172 -19.21 -4.03 -17.56
N THR A 173 -18.10 -4.58 -17.02
CA THR A 173 -17.77 -6.00 -17.19
C THR A 173 -18.95 -6.84 -16.79
N ARG A 174 -19.50 -7.60 -17.75
CA ARG A 174 -20.73 -8.36 -17.59
C ARG A 174 -20.44 -9.78 -17.15
N ALA A 175 -21.23 -10.27 -16.21
CA ALA A 175 -21.34 -11.68 -15.86
C ALA A 175 -22.71 -12.18 -16.35
N THR A 176 -22.72 -13.00 -17.38
CA THR A 176 -23.95 -13.57 -17.94
C THR A 176 -24.13 -14.99 -17.43
N ARG A 177 -25.31 -15.31 -16.90
CA ARG A 177 -25.62 -16.65 -16.41
C ARG A 177 -25.54 -17.68 -17.53
N VAL A 178 -24.85 -18.78 -17.28
CA VAL A 178 -24.74 -19.95 -18.17
C VAL A 178 -24.92 -21.22 -17.35
N ASP A 179 -24.94 -22.38 -17.99
CA ASP A 179 -25.04 -23.65 -17.28
C ASP A 179 -23.83 -23.89 -16.36
N GLY A 180 -24.07 -24.12 -15.08
CA GLY A 180 -23.07 -24.36 -14.04
C GLY A 180 -22.22 -23.14 -13.64
N GLY A 181 -22.56 -21.91 -14.08
CA GLY A 181 -21.76 -20.74 -13.72
C GLY A 181 -22.10 -19.48 -14.50
N TRP A 182 -21.07 -18.73 -14.81
CA TRP A 182 -21.12 -17.40 -15.41
C TRP A 182 -20.12 -17.26 -16.55
N ALA A 183 -20.47 -16.46 -17.56
CA ALA A 183 -19.55 -16.05 -18.64
C ALA A 183 -19.21 -14.57 -18.47
N LEU A 184 -17.94 -14.26 -18.12
CA LEU A 184 -17.46 -12.90 -17.99
C LEU A 184 -17.05 -12.31 -19.34
N THR A 185 -17.49 -11.09 -19.60
CA THR A 185 -17.09 -10.33 -20.79
C THR A 185 -16.88 -8.87 -20.46
N GLY A 186 -15.70 -8.31 -20.75
CA GLY A 186 -15.37 -6.92 -20.46
C GLY A 186 -13.88 -6.66 -20.37
N GLN A 187 -13.52 -5.57 -19.73
CA GLN A 187 -12.13 -5.14 -19.58
C GLN A 187 -11.91 -4.56 -18.18
N LYS A 188 -10.79 -4.93 -17.57
CA LYS A 188 -10.25 -4.32 -16.34
C LYS A 188 -8.96 -3.58 -16.65
N VAL A 189 -8.64 -2.58 -15.83
CA VAL A 189 -7.43 -1.77 -15.99
C VAL A 189 -6.81 -1.45 -14.62
N TRP A 190 -5.54 -1.10 -14.62
CA TRP A 190 -4.74 -0.83 -13.42
C TRP A 190 -4.64 -2.03 -12.46
N THR A 191 -4.66 -3.24 -13.05
CA THR A 191 -4.55 -4.47 -12.27
C THR A 191 -3.08 -4.76 -11.96
N SER A 192 -2.70 -4.62 -10.67
CA SER A 192 -1.33 -4.89 -10.24
C SER A 192 -0.98 -6.36 -10.37
N TYR A 193 0.17 -6.66 -10.99
CA TYR A 193 0.76 -7.99 -11.13
C TYR A 193 -0.17 -9.04 -11.76
N ALA A 194 -1.15 -8.65 -12.59
CA ALA A 194 -2.06 -9.59 -13.24
C ALA A 194 -1.32 -10.62 -14.12
N GLN A 195 -0.17 -10.24 -14.70
CA GLN A 195 0.67 -11.13 -15.51
C GLN A 195 1.34 -12.26 -14.71
N PHE A 196 1.34 -12.17 -13.37
CA PHE A 196 1.90 -13.19 -12.46
C PHE A 196 0.85 -13.79 -11.54
N ALA A 197 -0.40 -13.29 -11.59
CA ALA A 197 -1.46 -13.72 -10.69
C ALA A 197 -2.04 -15.06 -11.15
N ASP A 198 -2.24 -15.96 -10.19
CA ASP A 198 -2.95 -17.22 -10.39
C ASP A 198 -4.47 -17.01 -10.31
N TRP A 199 -4.91 -16.10 -9.44
CA TRP A 199 -6.33 -15.80 -9.20
C TRP A 199 -6.60 -14.29 -9.16
N GLY A 200 -7.79 -13.89 -9.63
CA GLY A 200 -8.27 -12.52 -9.58
C GLY A 200 -9.58 -12.38 -8.80
N LEU A 201 -9.65 -11.41 -7.88
CA LEU A 201 -10.91 -11.00 -7.26
C LEU A 201 -11.61 -10.00 -8.19
N CYS A 202 -12.65 -10.44 -8.89
CA CYS A 202 -13.29 -9.70 -9.98
C CYS A 202 -14.65 -9.15 -9.56
N LEU A 203 -14.87 -7.86 -9.79
CA LEU A 203 -16.17 -7.21 -9.67
C LEU A 203 -16.84 -7.14 -11.04
N ALA A 204 -18.03 -7.72 -11.19
CA ALA A 204 -18.76 -7.75 -12.46
C ALA A 204 -20.26 -7.48 -12.30
N ARG A 205 -20.90 -7.02 -13.38
CA ARG A 205 -22.31 -6.70 -13.48
C ARG A 205 -23.12 -7.97 -13.78
N THR A 206 -23.87 -8.46 -12.81
CA THR A 206 -24.76 -9.62 -12.94
C THR A 206 -26.18 -9.24 -13.37
N GLU A 207 -26.69 -8.09 -12.91
CA GLU A 207 -28.04 -7.63 -13.29
C GLU A 207 -28.01 -6.14 -13.71
N PRO A 208 -27.95 -5.84 -15.02
CA PRO A 208 -27.82 -4.47 -15.52
C PRO A 208 -29.09 -3.60 -15.36
N ARG A 209 -30.24 -4.21 -15.05
CA ARG A 209 -31.51 -3.47 -14.86
C ARG A 209 -31.66 -2.91 -13.47
N LEU A 210 -30.92 -3.44 -12.49
CA LEU A 210 -30.92 -2.93 -11.12
C LEU A 210 -30.14 -1.61 -11.01
N PRO A 211 -30.39 -0.81 -9.96
CA PRO A 211 -29.57 0.35 -9.66
C PRO A 211 -28.08 0.01 -9.61
N LYS A 212 -27.22 0.96 -10.00
CA LYS A 212 -25.78 0.75 -10.18
C LYS A 212 -25.09 -0.09 -9.09
N ARG A 213 -25.50 0.08 -7.82
CA ARG A 213 -24.89 -0.61 -6.66
C ARG A 213 -25.47 -1.97 -6.35
N GLU A 214 -26.64 -2.31 -6.92
CA GLU A 214 -27.40 -3.52 -6.58
C GLU A 214 -27.20 -4.56 -7.67
N GLY A 215 -26.77 -4.50 -8.73
CA GLY A 215 -26.62 -5.53 -9.78
C GLY A 215 -25.17 -5.93 -10.01
N ILE A 216 -24.34 -5.95 -8.96
CA ILE A 216 -22.92 -6.25 -9.02
C ILE A 216 -22.63 -7.47 -8.14
N SER A 217 -21.78 -8.38 -8.62
CA SER A 217 -21.30 -9.54 -7.86
C SER A 217 -19.78 -9.62 -7.88
N VAL A 218 -19.19 -10.37 -6.96
CA VAL A 218 -17.75 -10.60 -6.85
C VAL A 218 -17.44 -12.05 -7.13
N PHE A 219 -16.43 -12.29 -7.94
CA PHE A 219 -16.01 -13.62 -8.36
C PHE A 219 -14.51 -13.83 -8.12
N MET A 220 -14.14 -15.05 -7.74
CA MET A 220 -12.77 -15.53 -7.88
C MET A 220 -12.58 -16.05 -9.30
N VAL A 221 -11.64 -15.49 -10.03
CA VAL A 221 -11.38 -15.84 -11.43
C VAL A 221 -10.01 -16.50 -11.55
N ASP A 222 -9.95 -17.68 -12.13
CA ASP A 222 -8.70 -18.34 -12.49
C ASP A 222 -8.08 -17.58 -13.68
N MET A 223 -6.91 -16.97 -13.46
CA MET A 223 -6.24 -16.13 -14.46
C MET A 223 -5.67 -16.92 -15.63
N SER A 224 -5.59 -18.25 -15.52
CA SER A 224 -5.22 -19.16 -16.61
C SER A 224 -6.40 -19.56 -17.52
N SER A 225 -7.63 -19.15 -17.19
CA SER A 225 -8.84 -19.53 -17.94
C SER A 225 -8.79 -19.08 -19.38
N PRO A 226 -9.25 -19.93 -20.32
CA PRO A 226 -9.37 -19.54 -21.72
C PRO A 226 -10.22 -18.27 -21.90
N GLY A 227 -9.76 -17.34 -22.74
CA GLY A 227 -10.44 -16.08 -23.02
C GLY A 227 -9.98 -14.91 -22.14
N ILE A 228 -9.01 -15.12 -21.23
CA ILE A 228 -8.32 -14.03 -20.55
C ILE A 228 -7.11 -13.59 -21.37
N GLU A 229 -6.99 -12.28 -21.57
CA GLU A 229 -5.81 -11.65 -22.17
C GLU A 229 -5.30 -10.58 -21.21
N VAL A 230 -4.01 -10.67 -20.81
CA VAL A 230 -3.35 -9.71 -19.94
C VAL A 230 -2.34 -8.90 -20.73
N ARG A 231 -2.44 -7.57 -20.67
CA ARG A 231 -1.53 -6.63 -21.36
C ARG A 231 -0.87 -5.71 -20.35
N PRO A 232 0.46 -5.80 -20.15
CA PRO A 232 1.19 -4.89 -19.30
C PRO A 232 1.10 -3.43 -19.75
N LEU A 233 0.97 -2.51 -18.80
CA LEU A 233 0.93 -1.06 -19.02
C LEU A 233 2.26 -0.44 -18.60
N ARG A 234 2.95 0.22 -19.52
CA ARG A 234 4.15 0.99 -19.18
C ARG A 234 3.77 2.26 -18.42
N GLN A 235 4.31 2.41 -17.22
CA GLN A 235 4.10 3.58 -16.38
C GLN A 235 5.13 4.67 -16.68
N ILE A 236 4.88 5.88 -16.16
CA ILE A 236 5.82 7.01 -16.26
C ILE A 236 7.15 6.75 -15.54
N THR A 237 7.18 5.77 -14.63
CA THR A 237 8.35 5.28 -13.91
C THR A 237 9.16 4.25 -14.70
N ASP A 238 8.69 3.88 -15.88
CA ASP A 238 9.19 2.80 -16.72
C ASP A 238 8.91 1.38 -16.17
N ASP A 239 8.10 1.28 -15.12
CA ASP A 239 7.65 0.01 -14.56
C ASP A 239 6.48 -0.58 -15.36
N PHE A 240 6.24 -1.90 -15.21
CA PHE A 240 5.17 -2.66 -15.89
C PHE A 240 4.34 -3.49 -14.90
N GLU A 241 4.17 -3.00 -13.67
CA GLU A 241 3.41 -3.73 -12.65
C GLU A 241 1.90 -3.71 -12.88
N PHE A 242 1.37 -2.69 -13.59
CA PHE A 242 -0.05 -2.59 -13.91
C PHE A 242 -0.39 -3.19 -15.26
N ASN A 243 -1.63 -3.67 -15.37
CA ASN A 243 -2.11 -4.36 -16.55
C ASN A 243 -3.53 -3.92 -16.94
N GLU A 244 -3.84 -4.05 -18.23
CA GLU A 244 -5.19 -4.27 -18.73
C GLU A 244 -5.48 -5.77 -18.73
N VAL A 245 -6.70 -6.15 -18.41
CA VAL A 245 -7.17 -7.55 -18.45
C VAL A 245 -8.47 -7.60 -19.21
N PHE A 246 -8.50 -8.34 -20.31
CA PHE A 246 -9.67 -8.54 -21.17
C PHE A 246 -10.31 -9.89 -20.90
N PHE A 247 -11.62 -9.93 -20.87
CA PHE A 247 -12.43 -11.13 -20.69
C PHE A 247 -13.28 -11.38 -21.93
N HIS A 248 -13.08 -12.52 -22.60
CA HIS A 248 -13.80 -12.95 -23.78
C HIS A 248 -14.65 -14.18 -23.46
N LYS A 249 -15.81 -13.98 -22.82
CA LYS A 249 -16.73 -15.04 -22.36
C LYS A 249 -16.03 -16.06 -21.44
N VAL A 250 -15.20 -15.57 -20.51
CA VAL A 250 -14.47 -16.41 -19.56
C VAL A 250 -15.45 -17.10 -18.63
N PHE A 251 -15.40 -18.43 -18.58
CA PHE A 251 -16.24 -19.22 -17.68
C PHE A 251 -15.75 -19.11 -16.23
N VAL A 252 -16.68 -18.88 -15.31
CA VAL A 252 -16.47 -18.87 -13.86
C VAL A 252 -17.57 -19.72 -13.22
N ALA A 253 -17.20 -20.76 -12.50
CA ALA A 253 -18.13 -21.69 -11.89
C ALA A 253 -18.94 -21.05 -10.74
N ASP A 254 -20.08 -21.63 -10.39
CA ASP A 254 -20.95 -21.12 -9.34
C ASP A 254 -20.27 -21.04 -7.96
N ASP A 255 -19.39 -21.97 -7.64
CA ASP A 255 -18.63 -22.03 -6.39
C ASP A 255 -17.56 -20.93 -6.28
N GLN A 256 -17.31 -20.17 -7.35
CA GLN A 256 -16.38 -19.06 -7.40
C GLN A 256 -17.05 -17.70 -7.14
N LEU A 257 -18.38 -17.66 -6.96
CA LEU A 257 -19.09 -16.45 -6.52
C LEU A 257 -18.80 -16.19 -5.03
N VAL A 258 -18.26 -15.03 -4.71
CA VAL A 258 -17.92 -14.63 -3.33
C VAL A 258 -19.06 -13.79 -2.73
N GLY A 259 -19.65 -14.28 -1.65
CA GLY A 259 -20.88 -13.70 -1.08
C GLY A 259 -22.12 -14.04 -1.94
N GLU A 260 -23.16 -13.23 -1.80
CA GLU A 260 -24.42 -13.43 -2.53
C GLU A 260 -24.40 -12.74 -3.90
N GLU A 261 -25.17 -13.29 -4.85
CA GLU A 261 -25.42 -12.66 -6.13
C GLU A 261 -26.04 -11.27 -5.94
N ASN A 262 -25.56 -10.29 -6.71
CA ASN A 262 -25.97 -8.88 -6.64
C ASN A 262 -25.60 -8.13 -5.34
N ALA A 263 -24.91 -8.77 -4.40
CA ALA A 263 -24.39 -8.15 -3.17
C ALA A 263 -22.93 -7.64 -3.27
N GLY A 264 -22.33 -7.69 -4.46
CA GLY A 264 -20.92 -7.37 -4.69
C GLY A 264 -20.51 -5.96 -4.31
N TRP A 265 -21.46 -5.01 -4.25
CA TRP A 265 -21.16 -3.67 -3.77
C TRP A 265 -20.76 -3.67 -2.29
N SER A 266 -21.50 -4.37 -1.42
CA SER A 266 -21.15 -4.48 0.01
C SER A 266 -19.82 -5.21 0.21
N VAL A 267 -19.58 -6.30 -0.53
CA VAL A 267 -18.30 -7.04 -0.52
C VAL A 267 -17.15 -6.12 -0.94
N SER A 268 -17.32 -5.36 -2.04
CA SER A 268 -16.28 -4.44 -2.51
C SER A 268 -15.98 -3.31 -1.52
N GLN A 269 -16.99 -2.79 -0.82
CA GLN A 269 -16.78 -1.77 0.22
C GLN A 269 -16.02 -2.35 1.43
N SER A 270 -16.29 -3.59 1.82
CA SER A 270 -15.55 -4.32 2.85
C SER A 270 -14.09 -4.49 2.42
N THR A 271 -13.83 -4.97 1.20
CA THR A 271 -12.48 -5.11 0.62
C THR A 271 -11.71 -3.78 0.67
N LEU A 272 -12.30 -2.71 0.15
CA LEU A 272 -11.67 -1.38 0.10
C LEU A 272 -11.50 -0.72 1.47
N ALA A 273 -12.22 -1.17 2.50
CA ALA A 273 -12.00 -0.69 3.87
C ALA A 273 -10.66 -1.17 4.43
N HIS A 274 -10.23 -2.37 4.08
CA HIS A 274 -8.92 -2.92 4.46
C HIS A 274 -7.75 -2.18 3.79
N GLU A 275 -7.94 -1.63 2.58
CA GLU A 275 -6.94 -0.85 1.86
C GLU A 275 -6.64 0.51 2.52
N ARG A 276 -7.61 1.09 3.24
CA ARG A 276 -7.56 2.46 3.78
C ARG A 276 -7.02 2.55 5.20
N GLY A 277 -6.32 1.53 5.69
CA GLY A 277 -5.78 1.50 7.05
C GLY A 277 -4.69 2.56 7.31
N THR A 278 -4.25 2.63 8.57
CA THR A 278 -3.01 3.32 8.95
C THR A 278 -1.83 2.66 8.24
N ASN A 279 -0.84 3.46 7.85
CA ASN A 279 0.32 2.96 7.14
C ASN A 279 1.63 3.26 7.91
N PRO A 280 1.94 2.48 8.97
CA PRO A 280 3.14 2.65 9.77
C PRO A 280 4.42 2.42 8.94
N ARG A 281 4.37 1.53 7.96
CA ARG A 281 5.47 1.29 7.02
C ARG A 281 5.88 2.58 6.30
N GLN A 282 4.91 3.32 5.77
CA GLN A 282 5.18 4.58 5.06
C GLN A 282 5.73 5.67 5.99
N LEU A 283 5.34 5.68 7.26
CA LEU A 283 5.91 6.59 8.25
C LEU A 283 7.41 6.32 8.45
N VAL A 284 7.80 5.07 8.61
CA VAL A 284 9.21 4.68 8.79
C VAL A 284 10.02 4.98 7.53
N ILE A 285 9.51 4.60 6.34
CA ILE A 285 10.16 4.86 5.05
C ILE A 285 10.42 6.36 4.87
N HIS A 286 9.41 7.22 5.06
CA HIS A 286 9.60 8.67 4.90
C HIS A 286 10.53 9.27 5.97
N SER A 287 10.58 8.69 7.18
CA SER A 287 11.55 9.09 8.20
C SER A 287 12.99 8.81 7.75
N GLN A 288 13.25 7.62 7.22
CA GLN A 288 14.56 7.23 6.69
C GLN A 288 14.94 8.07 5.47
N LEU A 289 13.99 8.29 4.55
CA LEU A 289 14.20 9.13 3.38
C LEU A 289 14.51 10.59 3.76
N LEU A 290 13.87 11.13 4.80
CA LEU A 290 14.16 12.48 5.29
C LEU A 290 15.58 12.58 5.84
N GLU A 291 16.04 11.58 6.60
CA GLU A 291 17.43 11.55 7.08
C GLU A 291 18.44 11.49 5.92
N GLU A 292 18.14 10.69 4.89
CA GLU A 292 19.00 10.61 3.69
C GLU A 292 19.00 11.91 2.91
N LEU A 293 17.84 12.56 2.77
CA LEU A 293 17.71 13.84 2.09
C LEU A 293 18.48 14.95 2.80
N VAL A 294 18.47 14.97 4.14
CA VAL A 294 19.27 15.91 4.95
C VAL A 294 20.76 15.66 4.72
N ARG A 295 21.20 14.38 4.78
CA ARG A 295 22.61 14.03 4.49
C ARG A 295 23.04 14.40 3.06
N LEU A 296 22.12 14.24 2.10
CA LEU A 296 22.37 14.63 0.70
C LEU A 296 22.55 16.14 0.57
N ALA A 297 21.67 16.93 1.19
CA ALA A 297 21.77 18.39 1.19
C ALA A 297 23.06 18.88 1.86
N GLU A 298 23.50 18.24 2.95
CA GLU A 298 24.76 18.53 3.63
C GLU A 298 25.97 18.25 2.70
N ARG A 299 26.02 17.06 2.06
CA ARG A 299 27.10 16.66 1.13
C ARG A 299 27.17 17.56 -0.10
N SER A 300 26.04 18.00 -0.61
CA SER A 300 25.97 18.92 -1.75
C SER A 300 26.26 20.37 -1.40
N GLY A 301 26.54 20.67 -0.11
CA GLY A 301 26.86 22.04 0.37
C GLY A 301 25.69 23.02 0.41
N ILE A 302 24.47 22.58 0.10
CA ILE A 302 23.26 23.41 0.07
C ILE A 302 22.42 23.31 1.36
N GLY A 303 22.83 22.47 2.31
CA GLY A 303 22.09 22.29 3.57
C GLY A 303 22.00 23.55 4.43
N SER A 304 22.93 24.52 4.26
CA SER A 304 22.89 25.80 4.95
C SER A 304 22.17 26.92 4.17
N ASP A 305 21.73 26.65 2.93
CA ASP A 305 20.87 27.58 2.20
C ASP A 305 19.53 27.74 2.94
N PRO A 306 19.10 28.97 3.26
CA PRO A 306 17.86 29.17 4.04
C PRO A 306 16.60 28.60 3.40
N ARG A 307 16.53 28.55 2.07
CA ARG A 307 15.37 27.99 1.34
C ARG A 307 15.35 26.47 1.45
N THR A 308 16.52 25.82 1.31
CA THR A 308 16.67 24.37 1.48
C THR A 308 16.38 23.96 2.91
N ALA A 309 16.96 24.65 3.89
CA ALA A 309 16.72 24.41 5.32
C ALA A 309 15.22 24.54 5.67
N SER A 310 14.54 25.59 5.18
CA SER A 310 13.10 25.78 5.38
C SER A 310 12.26 24.64 4.80
N ARG A 311 12.58 24.14 3.59
CA ARG A 311 11.87 23.01 2.97
C ARG A 311 12.08 21.70 3.72
N LEU A 312 13.29 21.43 4.18
CA LEU A 312 13.58 20.25 5.00
C LEU A 312 12.88 20.31 6.36
N ALA A 313 12.83 21.49 6.99
CA ALA A 313 12.07 21.71 8.21
C ALA A 313 10.56 21.50 8.00
N GLN A 314 10.01 22.01 6.87
CA GLN A 314 8.61 21.76 6.52
C GLN A 314 8.32 20.28 6.31
N ALA A 315 9.19 19.54 5.59
CA ALA A 315 9.05 18.10 5.40
C ALA A 315 9.09 17.34 6.75
N PHE A 316 9.95 17.76 7.68
CA PHE A 316 9.96 17.22 9.03
C PHE A 316 8.65 17.46 9.78
N VAL A 317 8.13 18.71 9.76
CA VAL A 317 6.85 19.05 10.41
C VAL A 317 5.71 18.21 9.84
N GLU A 318 5.62 18.09 8.52
CA GLU A 318 4.59 17.30 7.86
C GLU A 318 4.68 15.81 8.24
N LEU A 319 5.89 15.27 8.33
CA LEU A 319 6.11 13.90 8.76
C LEU A 319 5.68 13.68 10.23
N ARG A 320 5.92 14.65 11.12
CA ARG A 320 5.45 14.60 12.52
C ARG A 320 3.92 14.65 12.60
N ILE A 321 3.26 15.43 11.78
CA ILE A 321 1.78 15.44 11.68
C ILE A 321 1.28 14.06 11.23
N PHE A 322 1.90 13.46 10.21
CA PHE A 322 1.56 12.12 9.75
C PHE A 322 1.76 11.06 10.85
N GLN A 323 2.82 11.17 11.63
CA GLN A 323 3.05 10.31 12.80
C GLN A 323 1.93 10.41 13.84
N LEU A 324 1.50 11.63 14.17
CA LEU A 324 0.40 11.86 15.12
C LEU A 324 -0.92 11.27 14.62
N GLN A 325 -1.19 11.34 13.30
CA GLN A 325 -2.38 10.72 12.72
C GLN A 325 -2.34 9.19 12.82
N ASN A 326 -1.19 8.57 12.56
CA ASN A 326 -1.00 7.12 12.74
C ASN A 326 -1.20 6.73 14.22
N TRP A 327 -0.65 7.47 15.16
CA TRP A 327 -0.83 7.21 16.60
C TRP A 327 -2.29 7.31 17.05
N ARG A 328 -3.03 8.31 16.58
CA ARG A 328 -4.47 8.42 16.84
C ARG A 328 -5.25 7.21 16.37
N ALA A 329 -4.97 6.74 15.17
CA ALA A 329 -5.64 5.56 14.62
C ALA A 329 -5.27 4.29 15.37
N LEU A 330 -3.99 4.11 15.76
CA LEU A 330 -3.54 3.00 16.61
C LEU A 330 -4.22 3.01 17.98
N SER A 331 -4.32 4.17 18.64
CA SER A 331 -4.99 4.31 19.92
C SER A 331 -6.47 3.89 19.87
N ARG A 332 -7.16 4.21 18.77
CA ARG A 332 -8.56 3.76 18.56
C ARG A 332 -8.65 2.25 18.37
N LEU A 333 -7.74 1.66 17.60
CA LEU A 333 -7.70 0.20 17.44
C LEU A 333 -7.45 -0.51 18.76
N GLN A 334 -6.53 0.02 19.61
CA GLN A 334 -6.26 -0.53 20.93
C GLN A 334 -7.48 -0.44 21.87
N SER A 335 -8.29 0.60 21.75
CA SER A 335 -9.54 0.74 22.54
C SER A 335 -10.71 -0.10 22.01
N GLY A 336 -10.49 -0.96 20.97
CA GLY A 336 -11.55 -1.76 20.36
C GLY A 336 -12.52 -0.95 19.50
N SER A 337 -12.23 0.33 19.24
CA SER A 337 -13.08 1.19 18.41
C SER A 337 -12.89 0.89 16.93
N ALA A 338 -13.98 0.88 16.17
CA ALA A 338 -13.91 0.73 14.72
C ALA A 338 -13.08 1.87 14.07
N PRO A 339 -12.37 1.60 12.96
CA PRO A 339 -11.71 2.64 12.19
C PRO A 339 -12.69 3.75 11.81
N GLY A 340 -12.31 5.01 12.06
CA GLY A 340 -13.14 6.18 11.80
C GLY A 340 -12.63 7.03 10.63
N GLY A 341 -13.04 8.30 10.59
CA GLY A 341 -12.63 9.26 9.57
C GLY A 341 -11.13 9.58 9.53
N GLU A 342 -10.39 9.21 10.60
CA GLU A 342 -8.93 9.35 10.65
C GLU A 342 -8.20 8.55 9.59
N THR A 343 -8.70 7.38 9.18
CA THR A 343 -8.07 6.56 8.13
C THR A 343 -8.15 7.26 6.76
N THR A 344 -9.30 7.84 6.45
CA THR A 344 -9.52 8.64 5.23
C THR A 344 -8.66 9.90 5.23
N THR A 345 -8.60 10.59 6.38
CA THR A 345 -7.78 11.80 6.57
C THR A 345 -6.29 11.47 6.45
N ALA A 346 -5.84 10.34 7.01
CA ALA A 346 -4.45 9.90 6.93
C ALA A 346 -4.03 9.59 5.47
N LYS A 347 -4.91 8.94 4.69
CA LYS A 347 -4.64 8.67 3.27
C LYS A 347 -4.51 9.95 2.46
N LEU A 348 -5.43 10.88 2.61
CA LEU A 348 -5.39 12.19 1.93
C LEU A 348 -4.09 12.94 2.29
N TYR A 349 -3.80 13.03 3.58
CA TYR A 349 -2.62 13.72 4.07
C TYR A 349 -1.31 13.08 3.56
N TRP A 350 -1.18 11.75 3.70
CA TRP A 350 -0.02 11.01 3.23
C TRP A 350 0.25 11.21 1.74
N SER A 351 -0.77 11.12 0.90
CA SER A 351 -0.59 11.23 -0.55
C SER A 351 -0.07 12.62 -0.96
N GLU A 352 -0.63 13.68 -0.38
CA GLU A 352 -0.21 15.05 -0.67
C GLU A 352 1.15 15.39 -0.02
N MET A 353 1.40 14.93 1.21
CA MET A 353 2.69 15.05 1.88
C MET A 353 3.80 14.37 1.07
N SER A 354 3.57 13.14 0.60
CA SER A 354 4.56 12.40 -0.19
C SER A 354 4.92 13.13 -1.48
N GLN A 355 3.96 13.74 -2.17
CA GLN A 355 4.24 14.54 -3.36
C GLN A 355 5.11 15.78 -3.04
N ARG A 356 4.79 16.50 -1.96
CA ARG A 356 5.59 17.68 -1.54
C ARG A 356 6.99 17.26 -1.08
N PHE A 357 7.09 16.15 -0.36
CA PHE A 357 8.36 15.58 0.09
C PHE A 357 9.29 15.28 -1.09
N HIS A 358 8.81 14.52 -2.09
CA HIS A 358 9.62 14.17 -3.25
C HIS A 358 9.89 15.36 -4.18
N ALA A 359 8.99 16.34 -4.25
CA ALA A 359 9.29 17.61 -4.91
C ALA A 359 10.42 18.38 -4.20
N THR A 360 10.52 18.29 -2.88
CA THR A 360 11.66 18.83 -2.11
C THR A 360 12.93 18.06 -2.42
N ALA A 361 12.88 16.73 -2.52
CA ALA A 361 14.03 15.91 -2.92
C ALA A 361 14.57 16.31 -4.29
N MET A 362 13.71 16.51 -5.30
CA MET A 362 14.14 16.96 -6.63
C MET A 362 14.84 18.31 -6.59
N ARG A 363 14.43 19.23 -5.70
CA ARG A 363 15.11 20.52 -5.52
C ARG A 363 16.45 20.39 -4.82
N VAL A 364 16.62 19.44 -3.91
CA VAL A 364 17.90 19.11 -3.26
C VAL A 364 18.88 18.49 -4.25
N LEU A 365 18.38 17.68 -5.18
CA LEU A 365 19.17 17.10 -6.26
C LEU A 365 19.67 18.15 -7.26
N ALA A 366 18.97 19.30 -7.39
CA ALA A 366 19.34 20.41 -8.25
C ALA A 366 19.70 19.96 -9.70
N ASP A 367 20.93 20.22 -10.14
CA ASP A 367 21.38 19.93 -11.51
C ASP A 367 21.41 18.44 -11.86
N VAL A 368 21.48 17.55 -10.87
CA VAL A 368 21.46 16.09 -11.09
C VAL A 368 20.02 15.52 -11.04
N ALA A 369 19.00 16.34 -10.76
CA ALA A 369 17.61 15.92 -10.74
C ALA A 369 17.12 15.28 -12.06
N PRO A 370 17.55 15.68 -13.26
CA PRO A 370 17.15 15.04 -14.52
C PRO A 370 17.84 13.68 -14.78
N LEU A 371 18.87 13.32 -14.03
CA LEU A 371 19.61 12.08 -14.26
C LEU A 371 18.75 10.87 -13.90
N TRP A 372 18.76 9.84 -14.77
CA TRP A 372 18.02 8.60 -14.58
C TRP A 372 18.93 7.44 -14.14
N LYS A 373 18.37 6.25 -13.96
CA LYS A 373 19.07 5.01 -13.62
C LYS A 373 20.29 4.81 -14.52
N GLY A 374 21.43 4.42 -13.94
CA GLY A 374 22.69 4.19 -14.65
C GLY A 374 23.48 5.44 -15.01
N ALA A 375 22.98 6.65 -14.75
CA ALA A 375 23.72 7.88 -15.04
C ALA A 375 24.78 8.15 -13.97
N THR A 376 26.02 8.40 -14.39
CA THR A 376 27.13 8.70 -13.49
C THR A 376 26.84 9.95 -12.64
N GLY A 377 27.09 9.86 -11.34
CA GLY A 377 26.91 10.97 -10.41
C GLY A 377 25.46 11.18 -9.92
N ASN A 378 24.53 10.28 -10.27
CA ASN A 378 23.16 10.31 -9.79
C ASN A 378 23.05 9.71 -8.37
N PRO A 379 22.77 10.51 -7.32
CA PRO A 379 22.60 9.98 -5.97
C PRO A 379 21.41 9.05 -5.86
N GLY A 380 21.64 7.79 -5.44
CA GLY A 380 20.60 6.79 -5.32
C GLY A 380 20.16 6.17 -6.64
N ASP A 381 20.91 6.36 -7.71
CA ASP A 381 20.73 5.73 -9.01
C ASP A 381 19.30 5.80 -9.58
N GLY A 382 18.76 7.02 -9.61
CA GLY A 382 17.43 7.29 -10.16
C GLY A 382 16.24 7.01 -9.23
N ARG A 383 16.46 6.47 -8.02
CA ARG A 383 15.37 6.13 -7.08
C ARG A 383 14.59 7.34 -6.59
N TRP A 384 15.24 8.49 -6.39
CA TRP A 384 14.58 9.75 -6.06
C TRP A 384 13.65 10.20 -7.18
N GLN A 385 14.12 10.13 -8.42
CA GLN A 385 13.36 10.49 -9.61
C GLN A 385 12.17 9.54 -9.81
N ARG A 386 12.42 8.21 -9.72
CA ARG A 386 11.38 7.20 -9.81
C ARG A 386 10.31 7.42 -8.73
N SER A 387 10.69 7.64 -7.48
CA SER A 387 9.74 7.92 -6.39
C SER A 387 8.96 9.21 -6.63
N TRP A 388 9.60 10.26 -7.12
CA TRP A 388 8.92 11.51 -7.45
C TRP A 388 7.85 11.32 -8.54
N LEU A 389 8.13 10.52 -9.54
CA LEU A 389 7.16 10.14 -10.58
C LEU A 389 6.05 9.26 -10.01
N TYR A 390 6.39 8.20 -9.27
CA TYR A 390 5.45 7.26 -8.67
C TYR A 390 4.42 7.95 -7.77
N TYR A 391 4.86 8.82 -6.88
CA TYR A 391 3.95 9.49 -5.94
C TYR A 391 2.99 10.50 -6.60
N ARG A 392 3.12 10.78 -7.92
CA ARG A 392 2.05 11.47 -8.66
C ARG A 392 0.74 10.68 -8.61
N ALA A 393 0.82 9.36 -8.69
CA ALA A 393 -0.33 8.47 -8.61
C ALA A 393 -0.92 8.36 -7.19
N ALA A 394 -0.19 8.71 -6.13
CA ALA A 394 -0.66 8.58 -4.75
C ALA A 394 -1.95 9.39 -4.46
N SER A 395 -2.19 10.51 -5.15
CA SER A 395 -3.43 11.26 -5.07
C SER A 395 -4.57 10.71 -5.92
N ILE A 396 -4.33 9.61 -6.65
CA ILE A 396 -5.28 8.99 -7.58
C ILE A 396 -5.71 7.61 -7.08
N PHE A 397 -4.77 6.69 -6.84
CA PHE A 397 -5.08 5.32 -6.41
C PHE A 397 -5.66 5.26 -4.99
N ALA A 398 -6.29 4.14 -4.62
CA ALA A 398 -6.94 3.92 -3.32
C ALA A 398 -7.98 5.01 -2.96
N GLY A 399 -8.66 5.54 -3.99
CA GLY A 399 -9.57 6.69 -3.90
C GLY A 399 -8.85 8.02 -4.04
N THR A 400 -9.26 8.81 -5.04
CA THR A 400 -8.64 10.11 -5.35
C THR A 400 -8.73 11.08 -4.18
N SER A 401 -7.87 12.12 -4.17
CA SER A 401 -7.93 13.18 -3.15
C SER A 401 -9.33 13.81 -3.06
N GLU A 402 -10.04 13.95 -4.18
CA GLU A 402 -11.41 14.45 -4.26
C GLU A 402 -12.40 13.50 -3.59
N ILE A 403 -12.30 12.19 -3.88
CA ILE A 403 -13.12 11.16 -3.23
C ILE A 403 -12.84 11.11 -1.72
N GLN A 404 -11.58 11.23 -1.29
CA GLN A 404 -11.25 11.29 0.14
C GLN A 404 -11.88 12.51 0.82
N ARG A 405 -11.82 13.70 0.18
CA ARG A 405 -12.48 14.92 0.69
C ARG A 405 -13.99 14.76 0.79
N THR A 406 -14.63 14.14 -0.22
CA THR A 406 -16.07 13.84 -0.19
C THR A 406 -16.42 12.90 0.97
N ILE A 407 -15.64 11.83 1.18
CA ILE A 407 -15.87 10.90 2.30
C ILE A 407 -15.69 11.61 3.65
N ILE A 408 -14.65 12.45 3.80
CA ILE A 408 -14.44 13.24 5.02
C ILE A 408 -15.63 14.18 5.25
N GLY A 409 -16.05 14.91 4.23
CA GLY A 409 -17.19 15.82 4.31
C GLY A 409 -18.47 15.12 4.75
N GLU A 410 -18.85 14.06 4.04
CA GLU A 410 -20.11 13.37 4.27
C GLU A 410 -20.11 12.50 5.54
N ARG A 411 -19.05 11.70 5.77
CA ARG A 411 -19.05 10.69 6.84
C ARG A 411 -18.40 11.15 8.14
N THR A 412 -17.40 12.04 8.07
CA THR A 412 -16.68 12.50 9.26
C THR A 412 -17.26 13.79 9.80
N LEU A 413 -17.60 14.74 8.89
CA LEU A 413 -18.13 16.05 9.27
C LEU A 413 -19.66 16.11 9.24
N GLY A 414 -20.34 15.09 8.70
CA GLY A 414 -21.80 15.04 8.62
C GLY A 414 -22.40 16.06 7.65
N LEU A 415 -21.63 16.55 6.69
CA LEU A 415 -22.10 17.52 5.69
C LEU A 415 -23.11 16.86 4.73
N PRO A 416 -24.08 17.62 4.20
CA PRO A 416 -25.02 17.10 3.21
C PRO A 416 -24.31 16.57 1.97
N ARG A 417 -24.83 15.48 1.42
CA ARG A 417 -24.37 14.95 0.15
C ARG A 417 -24.66 15.93 -0.97
N GLU A 418 -23.70 16.08 -1.87
CA GLU A 418 -23.93 16.83 -3.11
C GLU A 418 -25.05 16.15 -3.91
N ARG A 419 -26.09 16.91 -4.24
CA ARG A 419 -27.14 16.45 -5.14
C ARG A 419 -26.53 16.34 -6.54
N ARG A 420 -26.27 15.13 -6.99
CA ARG A 420 -25.95 14.90 -8.40
C ARG A 420 -27.23 15.16 -9.20
N GLY A 421 -27.19 16.20 -10.01
CA GLY A 421 -28.26 16.51 -10.95
C GLY A 421 -28.42 15.40 -12.01
#